data_8228919c9d3b246b538043c0eaca5949
#
_entry.id   8228919c9d3b246b538043c0eaca5949
#
_cell.length_a   1.000
_cell.length_b   1.000
_cell.length_c   1.000
_cell.angle_alpha   90.00
_cell.angle_beta   90.00
_cell.angle_gamma   90.00
#
_symmetry.space_group_name_H-M   'P 1'
#
loop_
_entity.id
_entity.type
_entity.pdbx_description
1 polymer ?
#
loop_
_entity_poly.entity_id
_entity_poly.type
_entity_poly.pdbx_seq_one_letter_code
_entity_poly.pdbx_strand_id
1 'polypeptide(L)' 'MAAKAFVLVETAVGKNKEVVSTLHKIKGVKSVDTVTGPYDIIAVVEADTLNEIGDIITSKIHAVDGISRTVTCLAV' A
#
# COMPACT_ATOMS: atom_id res chain seq x y z
N MET A 1 4.97 -7.30 -19.29
CA MET A 1 3.66 -7.34 -18.62
C MET A 1 3.78 -6.76 -17.24
N ALA A 2 2.79 -6.01 -16.83
CA ALA A 2 2.81 -5.41 -15.50
C ALA A 2 2.40 -6.41 -14.43
N ALA A 3 3.04 -6.32 -13.27
CA ALA A 3 2.62 -7.03 -12.08
C ALA A 3 1.76 -6.07 -11.22
N LYS A 4 0.84 -6.64 -10.47
CA LYS A 4 -0.10 -5.86 -9.67
C LYS A 4 -0.32 -6.52 -8.32
N ALA A 5 -0.43 -5.70 -7.29
CA ALA A 5 -0.71 -6.17 -5.94
C ALA A 5 -1.72 -5.26 -5.26
N PHE A 6 -2.52 -5.86 -4.39
CA PHE A 6 -3.42 -5.14 -3.49
C PHE A 6 -2.79 -5.18 -2.10
N VAL A 7 -2.53 -4.02 -1.54
CA VAL A 7 -1.93 -3.91 -0.21
C VAL A 7 -3.01 -3.47 0.76
N LEU A 8 -3.33 -4.33 1.70
CA LEU A 8 -4.31 -4.07 2.75
C LEU A 8 -3.56 -3.46 3.92
N VAL A 9 -3.94 -2.26 4.33
CA VAL A 9 -3.19 -1.48 5.32
C VAL A 9 -4.03 -1.23 6.55
N GLU A 10 -3.45 -1.53 7.71
CA GLU A 10 -4.01 -1.18 8.99
C GLU A 10 -3.22 -0.01 9.56
N THR A 11 -3.91 1.07 9.92
CA THR A 11 -3.26 2.28 10.42
C THR A 11 -3.40 2.42 11.93
N ALA A 12 -2.45 3.14 12.52
CA ALA A 12 -2.57 3.55 13.91
C ALA A 12 -3.69 4.56 14.06
N VAL A 13 -4.28 4.62 15.24
CA VAL A 13 -5.40 5.53 15.53
C VAL A 13 -5.01 6.97 15.20
N GLY A 14 -5.85 7.63 14.41
CA GLY A 14 -5.65 9.03 14.04
C GLY A 14 -4.66 9.27 12.92
N LYS A 15 -4.08 8.22 12.34
CA LYS A 15 -3.06 8.36 11.30
C LYS A 15 -3.56 8.10 9.88
N ASN A 16 -4.83 7.77 9.71
CA ASN A 16 -5.37 7.36 8.41
C ASN A 16 -5.10 8.39 7.30
N LYS A 17 -5.42 9.66 7.54
CA LYS A 17 -5.25 10.70 6.51
C LYS A 17 -3.79 10.90 6.11
N GLU A 18 -2.89 10.88 7.09
CA GLU A 18 -1.46 11.03 6.83
C GLU A 18 -0.94 9.87 6.00
N VAL A 19 -1.36 8.65 6.32
CA VAL A 19 -0.95 7.46 5.59
C VAL A 19 -1.46 7.51 4.16
N VAL A 20 -2.73 7.86 3.94
CA VAL A 20 -3.31 8.00 2.61
C VAL A 20 -2.50 9.00 1.79
N SER A 21 -2.24 10.17 2.35
CA SER A 21 -1.49 11.23 1.68
C SER A 21 -0.09 10.76 1.28
N THR A 22 0.60 10.07 2.18
CA THR A 22 1.95 9.59 1.93
C THR A 22 1.96 8.49 0.87
N LEU A 23 1.00 7.56 0.93
CA LEU A 23 0.90 6.47 -0.04
C LEU A 23 0.69 7.00 -1.46
N HIS A 24 -0.13 8.03 -1.61
CA HIS A 24 -0.37 8.65 -2.93
C HIS A 24 0.91 9.18 -3.59
N LYS A 25 1.92 9.52 -2.81
CA LYS A 25 3.16 10.09 -3.33
C LYS A 25 4.16 9.03 -3.79
N ILE A 26 3.90 7.77 -3.48
CA ILE A 26 4.83 6.69 -3.82
C ILE A 26 4.66 6.31 -5.28
N LYS A 27 5.78 6.30 -6.03
CA LYS A 27 5.78 5.84 -7.41
C LYS A 27 5.41 4.35 -7.44
N GLY A 28 4.47 3.99 -8.30
CA GLY A 28 3.98 2.62 -8.41
C GLY A 28 2.66 2.40 -7.69
N VAL A 29 2.28 3.28 -6.77
CA VAL A 29 0.98 3.23 -6.13
C VAL A 29 -0.03 3.88 -7.06
N LYS A 30 -0.97 3.10 -7.58
CA LYS A 30 -1.94 3.56 -8.58
C LYS A 30 -3.21 4.10 -7.98
N SER A 31 -3.64 3.55 -6.86
CA SER A 31 -4.81 4.05 -6.15
C SER A 31 -4.70 3.76 -4.67
N VAL A 32 -5.36 4.58 -3.88
CA VAL A 32 -5.42 4.42 -2.43
C VAL A 32 -6.84 4.75 -2.01
N ASP A 33 -7.50 3.79 -1.39
CA ASP A 33 -8.87 3.97 -0.92
C ASP A 33 -8.96 3.72 0.58
N THR A 34 -9.64 4.62 1.28
CA THR A 34 -10.03 4.37 2.67
C THR A 34 -11.26 3.48 2.65
N VAL A 35 -11.24 2.42 3.42
CA VAL A 35 -12.29 1.42 3.42
C VAL A 35 -12.77 1.15 4.85
N THR A 36 -13.92 0.50 4.96
CA THR A 36 -14.41 -0.02 6.24
C THR A 36 -14.22 -1.53 6.26
N GLY A 37 -14.03 -2.08 7.45
CA GLY A 37 -13.83 -3.51 7.62
C GLY A 37 -12.59 -3.79 8.45
N PRO A 38 -11.96 -4.96 8.29
CA PRO A 38 -10.81 -5.33 9.11
C PRO A 38 -9.54 -4.52 8.79
N TYR A 39 -9.51 -3.83 7.65
CA TYR A 39 -8.41 -2.96 7.27
C TYR A 39 -8.92 -1.55 7.04
N ASP A 40 -8.03 -0.57 7.10
CA ASP A 40 -8.40 0.84 6.98
C ASP A 40 -8.22 1.39 5.58
N ILE A 41 -7.24 0.85 4.85
CA ILE A 41 -6.86 1.35 3.53
C ILE A 41 -6.57 0.16 2.62
N ILE A 42 -6.95 0.28 1.35
CA ILE A 42 -6.50 -0.63 0.30
C ILE A 42 -5.75 0.19 -0.74
N ALA A 43 -4.51 -0.16 -1.00
CA ALA A 43 -3.69 0.46 -2.03
C ALA A 43 -3.45 -0.53 -3.16
N VAL A 44 -3.49 -0.03 -4.39
CA VAL A 44 -3.15 -0.85 -5.58
C VAL A 44 -1.78 -0.41 -6.04
N VAL A 45 -0.86 -1.38 -6.16
CA VAL A 45 0.51 -1.16 -6.57
C VAL A 45 0.75 -1.90 -7.88
N GLU A 46 1.35 -1.22 -8.85
CA GLU A 46 1.72 -1.83 -10.14
C GLU A 46 3.17 -1.52 -10.46
N ALA A 47 3.84 -2.49 -11.06
CA ALA A 47 5.21 -2.33 -11.52
C ALA A 47 5.44 -3.31 -12.67
N ASP A 48 6.57 -3.19 -13.36
CA ASP A 48 6.88 -4.06 -14.49
C ASP A 48 7.15 -5.49 -14.05
N THR A 49 7.74 -5.67 -12.88
CA THR A 49 8.11 -6.99 -12.36
C THR A 49 7.65 -7.17 -10.93
N LEU A 50 7.56 -8.43 -10.54
CA LEU A 50 7.22 -8.81 -9.17
C LEU A 50 8.29 -8.33 -8.18
N ASN A 51 9.56 -8.36 -8.58
CA ASN A 51 10.65 -7.86 -7.74
C ASN A 51 10.48 -6.37 -7.44
N GLU A 52 10.07 -5.57 -8.42
CA GLU A 52 9.83 -4.15 -8.22
C GLU A 52 8.68 -3.91 -7.26
N ILE A 53 7.63 -4.72 -7.32
CA ILE A 53 6.53 -4.64 -6.35
C ILE A 53 7.05 -4.90 -4.94
N GLY A 54 7.86 -5.94 -4.77
CA GLY A 54 8.47 -6.25 -3.48
C GLY A 54 9.29 -5.08 -2.94
N ASP A 55 10.08 -4.45 -3.81
CA ASP A 55 10.89 -3.29 -3.41
C ASP A 55 10.02 -2.10 -2.99
N ILE A 56 8.95 -1.82 -3.72
CA ILE A 56 8.03 -0.74 -3.37
C ILE A 56 7.43 -1.00 -1.99
N ILE A 57 6.99 -2.21 -1.75
CA ILE A 57 6.36 -2.56 -0.48
C ILE A 57 7.35 -2.47 0.68
N THR A 58 8.51 -3.10 0.54
CA THR A 58 9.48 -3.17 1.65
C THR A 58 10.22 -1.87 1.88
N SER A 59 10.56 -1.14 0.81
CA SER A 59 11.38 0.08 0.93
C SER A 59 10.57 1.35 1.07
N LYS A 60 9.33 1.37 0.55
CA LYS A 60 8.52 2.58 0.50
C LYS A 60 7.30 2.48 1.42
N ILE A 61 6.51 1.43 1.27
CA ILE A 61 5.25 1.31 2.03
C ILE A 61 5.53 1.01 3.49
N HIS A 62 6.41 0.05 3.77
CA HIS A 62 6.75 -0.30 5.15
C HIS A 62 7.45 0.85 5.89
N ALA A 63 7.99 1.83 5.17
CA ALA A 63 8.64 2.99 5.78
C ALA A 63 7.65 4.11 6.13
N VAL A 64 6.38 3.98 5.75
CA VAL A 64 5.39 5.02 6.02
C VAL A 64 5.03 5.03 7.51
N ASP A 65 5.19 6.20 8.14
CA ASP A 65 4.81 6.37 9.53
C ASP A 65 3.29 6.30 9.68
N GLY A 66 2.83 5.61 10.71
CA GLY A 66 1.40 5.47 10.99
C GLY A 66 0.80 4.16 10.50
N ILE A 67 1.55 3.34 9.78
CA ILE A 67 1.10 2.00 9.39
C ILE A 67 1.43 1.03 10.52
N SER A 68 0.41 0.31 11.02
CA SER A 68 0.63 -0.70 12.05
C SER A 68 0.83 -2.08 11.46
N ARG A 69 0.16 -2.38 10.34
CA ARG A 69 0.27 -3.71 9.71
C ARG A 69 -0.15 -3.63 8.24
N THR A 70 0.47 -4.47 7.41
CA THR A 70 0.08 -4.62 6.01
C THR A 70 -0.05 -6.09 5.65
N VAL A 71 -0.95 -6.35 4.71
CA VAL A 71 -1.09 -7.66 4.07
C VAL A 71 -1.09 -7.41 2.57
N THR A 72 -0.21 -8.11 1.85
CA THR A 72 -0.10 -7.96 0.41
C THR A 72 -0.73 -9.14 -0.30
N CYS A 73 -1.61 -8.85 -1.25
CA CYS A 73 -2.23 -9.86 -2.10
C CYS A 73 -1.80 -9.60 -3.53
N LEU A 74 -1.05 -10.55 -4.10
CA LEU A 74 -0.62 -10.45 -5.49
C LEU A 74 -1.76 -10.84 -6.41
N ALA A 75 -1.96 -10.05 -7.46
CA ALA A 75 -2.92 -10.40 -8.50
C ALA A 75 -2.31 -11.49 -9.40
N VAL A 76 -3.05 -12.52 -9.66
CA VAL A 76 -2.62 -13.63 -10.52
C VAL A 76 -3.46 -13.70 -11.78
#